data_f38eae987f7eec9cfeba3853b7373dcc
#
_entry.id   f38eae987f7eec9cfeba3853b7373dcc
#
_cell.length_a   1.000
_cell.length_b   1.000
_cell.length_c   1.000
_cell.angle_alpha   90.00
_cell.angle_beta   90.00
_cell.angle_gamma   90.00
#
_symmetry.space_group_name_H-M   'P 1'
#
loop_
_entity.id
_entity.type
_entity.pdbx_description
1 polymer ?
#
loop_
_entity_poly.entity_id
_entity_poly.type
_entity_poly.pdbx_seq_one_letter_code
_entity_poly.pdbx_strand_id
1 'polypeptide(L)'
;MQKRIVTVVALGGLVAVAAIAYLLQRAPAGPVAAADGKMPVAAAPAKAEAKGPSAPTKGGPGGPVPVEVVRLKPQRVIEELQAVGTLRSNQSVVLRPEVTGRVASIGFRDGQVVKQGQLLIGLDASLNEAEVAQARAELELANANLKRTADLASKDFVSSSAQDTAQSNVTVLAARLQLAQARLAKMRIVAPFDGVVGLRAVSIGDVVKDGTDLVNIEDVRRLKVDFRLPERIFTQLKVGQPVEVTTDAVPGARYSGRVDAINPRIDAAGRSLEVRAELPNTDGRMRPGMFARVRVIVGDRADALMVPEEAVVPLGDNFYVFRVVDDKAQRVAVKLGVRRSGQVELLDNVKPDDRIVTAGVRVQRDGQPVRVLGEAPPAQPAPTASQ
;
A
#
# COMPACT_ATOMS: atom_id res chain seq x y z
N MET A 1 -53.38 -6.98 -1.96
CA MET A 1 -53.10 -7.97 -3.01
C MET A 1 -51.61 -8.04 -3.42
N GLN A 2 -50.82 -6.97 -3.36
CA GLN A 2 -49.40 -6.97 -3.77
C GLN A 2 -48.43 -7.87 -2.95
N LYS A 3 -48.64 -8.05 -1.65
CA LYS A 3 -47.76 -8.92 -0.82
C LYS A 3 -47.82 -10.42 -1.14
N ARG A 4 -48.91 -10.92 -1.70
CA ARG A 4 -49.04 -12.35 -2.07
C ARG A 4 -48.38 -12.70 -3.40
N ILE A 5 -48.25 -11.75 -4.32
CA ILE A 5 -47.59 -11.95 -5.62
C ILE A 5 -46.05 -12.03 -5.44
N VAL A 6 -45.47 -11.23 -4.57
CA VAL A 6 -44.03 -11.24 -4.29
C VAL A 6 -43.58 -12.57 -3.65
N THR A 7 -44.41 -13.16 -2.80
CA THR A 7 -44.08 -14.44 -2.14
C THR A 7 -44.10 -15.62 -3.12
N VAL A 8 -45.02 -15.61 -4.09
CA VAL A 8 -45.11 -16.67 -5.11
C VAL A 8 -43.97 -16.63 -6.11
N VAL A 9 -43.50 -15.41 -6.49
CA VAL A 9 -42.35 -15.24 -7.39
C VAL A 9 -41.02 -15.64 -6.69
N ALA A 10 -40.88 -15.36 -5.41
CA ALA A 10 -39.69 -15.74 -4.63
C ALA A 10 -39.57 -17.26 -4.44
N LEU A 11 -40.71 -17.96 -4.20
CA LEU A 11 -40.71 -19.43 -4.09
C LEU A 11 -40.44 -20.12 -5.45
N GLY A 12 -40.95 -19.57 -6.56
CA GLY A 12 -40.67 -20.09 -7.91
C GLY A 12 -39.19 -19.97 -8.30
N GLY A 13 -38.52 -18.87 -7.94
CA GLY A 13 -37.08 -18.65 -8.19
C GLY A 13 -36.21 -19.68 -7.43
N LEU A 14 -36.53 -19.97 -6.19
CA LEU A 14 -35.76 -20.90 -5.35
C LEU A 14 -35.83 -22.35 -5.83
N VAL A 15 -37.01 -22.79 -6.35
CA VAL A 15 -37.20 -24.12 -6.93
C VAL A 15 -36.43 -24.26 -8.26
N ALA A 16 -36.37 -23.21 -9.09
CA ALA A 16 -35.63 -23.23 -10.35
C ALA A 16 -34.11 -23.35 -10.13
N VAL A 17 -33.57 -22.65 -9.15
CA VAL A 17 -32.14 -22.73 -8.80
C VAL A 17 -31.75 -24.10 -8.24
N ALA A 18 -32.61 -24.71 -7.40
CA ALA A 18 -32.41 -26.06 -6.87
C ALA A 18 -32.45 -27.13 -7.98
N ALA A 19 -33.35 -26.98 -8.97
CA ALA A 19 -33.46 -27.91 -10.11
C ALA A 19 -32.21 -27.81 -11.03
N ILE A 20 -31.65 -26.63 -11.28
CA ILE A 20 -30.44 -26.44 -12.08
C ILE A 20 -29.23 -27.03 -11.35
N ALA A 21 -29.09 -26.84 -10.03
CA ALA A 21 -28.03 -27.44 -9.24
C ALA A 21 -28.09 -28.98 -9.22
N TYR A 22 -29.28 -29.54 -9.15
CA TYR A 22 -29.47 -30.99 -9.20
C TYR A 22 -29.16 -31.61 -10.56
N LEU A 23 -29.44 -30.92 -11.66
CA LEU A 23 -29.07 -31.35 -13.01
C LEU A 23 -27.56 -31.27 -13.31
N LEU A 24 -26.87 -30.31 -12.74
CA LEU A 24 -25.41 -30.19 -12.88
C LEU A 24 -24.62 -31.25 -12.09
N GLN A 25 -25.21 -31.83 -11.03
CA GLN A 25 -24.57 -32.91 -10.25
C GLN A 25 -24.78 -34.31 -10.86
N ARG A 26 -25.60 -34.46 -11.91
CA ARG A 26 -25.89 -35.74 -12.57
C ARG A 26 -25.24 -35.87 -13.96
N ALA A 27 -23.97 -35.50 -14.11
CA ALA A 27 -23.23 -35.92 -15.30
C ALA A 27 -22.76 -37.36 -15.10
N PRO A 28 -23.15 -38.32 -15.99
CA PRO A 28 -22.69 -39.69 -15.87
C PRO A 28 -21.20 -39.79 -16.19
N ALA A 29 -20.43 -40.38 -15.28
CA ALA A 29 -19.06 -40.81 -15.53
C ALA A 29 -19.09 -41.90 -16.63
N GLY A 30 -18.53 -41.57 -17.79
CA GLY A 30 -18.33 -42.56 -18.87
C GLY A 30 -17.30 -43.62 -18.46
N PRO A 31 -17.47 -44.89 -18.89
CA PRO A 31 -16.58 -45.97 -18.52
C PRO A 31 -15.20 -45.82 -19.18
N VAL A 32 -14.15 -45.88 -18.38
CA VAL A 32 -12.78 -46.06 -18.86
C VAL A 32 -12.63 -47.48 -19.40
N ALA A 33 -12.47 -47.64 -20.71
CA ALA A 33 -12.17 -48.94 -21.35
C ALA A 33 -10.74 -49.38 -21.01
N ALA A 34 -10.60 -50.46 -20.28
CA ALA A 34 -9.36 -51.19 -20.13
C ALA A 34 -9.06 -51.90 -21.45
N ALA A 35 -7.96 -51.54 -22.08
CA ALA A 35 -7.44 -52.25 -23.25
C ALA A 35 -6.40 -53.29 -22.79
N ASP A 36 -6.84 -54.55 -22.66
CA ASP A 36 -5.96 -55.72 -22.66
C ASP A 36 -5.37 -55.88 -24.03
N GLY A 37 -4.05 -55.62 -24.15
CA GLY A 37 -3.25 -55.87 -25.33
C GLY A 37 -2.23 -56.96 -25.06
N LYS A 38 -2.60 -58.21 -25.29
CA LYS A 38 -1.65 -59.34 -25.42
C LYS A 38 -0.69 -59.07 -26.57
N MET A 39 0.59 -59.09 -26.30
CA MET A 39 1.64 -59.24 -27.31
C MET A 39 1.96 -60.70 -27.60
N PRO A 40 2.13 -61.10 -28.85
CA PRO A 40 2.53 -62.46 -29.21
C PRO A 40 4.03 -62.65 -29.07
N VAL A 41 4.39 -63.79 -28.52
CA VAL A 41 5.72 -64.36 -28.47
C VAL A 41 6.14 -64.77 -29.87
N ALA A 42 7.32 -64.31 -30.35
CA ALA A 42 7.98 -64.92 -31.51
C ALA A 42 9.45 -65.18 -31.19
N ALA A 43 9.84 -66.38 -31.48
CA ALA A 43 11.03 -67.16 -31.28
C ALA A 43 12.40 -66.48 -31.54
N ALA A 44 13.35 -66.93 -30.74
CA ALA A 44 14.76 -66.79 -30.99
C ALA A 44 15.23 -67.58 -32.23
N PRO A 45 16.36 -67.17 -32.85
CA PRO A 45 17.53 -68.08 -32.74
C PRO A 45 18.93 -67.42 -32.66
N ALA A 46 19.78 -68.20 -32.03
CA ALA A 46 21.23 -68.47 -32.29
C ALA A 46 22.28 -67.43 -31.84
N LYS A 47 23.01 -67.90 -30.88
CA LYS A 47 24.43 -67.77 -30.52
C LYS A 47 25.35 -67.02 -31.49
N ALA A 48 26.02 -65.99 -30.94
CA ALA A 48 27.37 -65.65 -31.29
C ALA A 48 28.16 -65.38 -29.98
N GLU A 49 29.34 -65.90 -29.90
CA GLU A 49 30.17 -66.07 -28.70
C GLU A 49 30.67 -64.79 -28.09
N ALA A 50 30.66 -64.81 -26.78
CA ALA A 50 31.12 -63.74 -25.89
C ALA A 50 32.64 -63.65 -25.89
N LYS A 51 33.16 -62.44 -25.98
CA LYS A 51 34.40 -62.02 -25.33
C LYS A 51 34.09 -61.42 -23.98
N GLY A 52 34.77 -61.95 -22.97
CA GLY A 52 34.52 -61.70 -21.55
C GLY A 52 34.57 -60.25 -21.09
N PRO A 53 33.93 -59.96 -19.95
CA PRO A 53 33.88 -58.64 -19.39
C PRO A 53 35.25 -58.25 -18.81
N SER A 54 35.81 -57.17 -19.35
CA SER A 54 36.95 -56.52 -18.73
C SER A 54 36.53 -56.04 -17.36
N ALA A 55 37.21 -56.41 -16.31
CA ALA A 55 37.03 -55.98 -14.94
C ALA A 55 37.00 -54.46 -14.82
N PRO A 56 36.21 -53.90 -13.91
CA PRO A 56 36.23 -52.46 -13.66
C PRO A 56 37.62 -52.10 -13.12
N THR A 57 38.34 -51.33 -13.88
CA THR A 57 39.60 -50.73 -13.46
C THR A 57 39.32 -49.91 -12.22
N LYS A 58 39.81 -50.33 -11.05
CA LYS A 58 39.90 -49.50 -9.85
C LYS A 58 40.67 -48.24 -10.25
N GLY A 59 39.94 -47.10 -10.35
CA GLY A 59 40.55 -45.82 -10.53
C GLY A 59 41.55 -45.55 -9.41
N GLY A 60 42.80 -45.41 -9.79
CA GLY A 60 43.89 -44.97 -8.93
C GLY A 60 43.61 -43.58 -8.35
N PRO A 61 44.39 -43.08 -7.41
CA PRO A 61 44.20 -41.79 -6.77
C PRO A 61 44.13 -40.71 -7.86
N GLY A 62 42.91 -40.15 -8.04
CA GLY A 62 42.58 -39.26 -9.15
C GLY A 62 43.49 -38.05 -9.17
N GLY A 63 43.98 -37.74 -10.35
CA GLY A 63 44.65 -36.48 -10.60
C GLY A 63 43.74 -35.28 -10.25
N PRO A 64 44.28 -34.05 -10.19
CA PRO A 64 43.51 -32.85 -9.81
C PRO A 64 42.30 -32.69 -10.72
N VAL A 65 41.12 -32.56 -10.12
CA VAL A 65 39.86 -32.42 -10.84
C VAL A 65 39.79 -31.03 -11.47
N PRO A 66 39.53 -30.91 -12.76
CA PRO A 66 39.36 -29.61 -13.40
C PRO A 66 38.07 -28.92 -12.88
N VAL A 67 38.19 -27.67 -12.41
CA VAL A 67 37.10 -26.89 -11.89
C VAL A 67 37.14 -25.46 -12.43
N GLU A 68 35.98 -24.86 -12.60
CA GLU A 68 35.84 -23.45 -12.80
C GLU A 68 35.57 -22.77 -11.45
N VAL A 69 36.11 -21.59 -11.26
CA VAL A 69 35.92 -20.83 -10.01
C VAL A 69 35.42 -19.43 -10.30
N VAL A 70 34.65 -18.89 -9.38
CA VAL A 70 34.30 -17.46 -9.30
C VAL A 70 34.97 -16.85 -8.07
N ARG A 71 35.54 -15.67 -8.24
CA ARG A 71 36.05 -14.88 -7.11
C ARG A 71 34.94 -14.06 -6.51
N LEU A 72 34.71 -14.18 -5.19
CA LEU A 72 33.71 -13.41 -4.48
C LEU A 72 34.09 -11.93 -4.47
N LYS A 73 33.21 -11.11 -5.01
CA LYS A 73 33.32 -9.65 -4.95
C LYS A 73 32.11 -9.09 -4.23
N PRO A 74 32.31 -8.10 -3.33
CA PRO A 74 31.19 -7.40 -2.73
C PRO A 74 30.31 -6.76 -3.81
N GLN A 75 29.02 -6.98 -3.73
CA GLN A 75 28.01 -6.40 -4.63
C GLN A 75 26.90 -5.77 -3.81
N ARG A 76 26.36 -4.67 -4.32
CA ARG A 76 25.19 -4.06 -3.69
C ARG A 76 23.95 -4.88 -4.02
N VAL A 77 23.31 -5.40 -2.99
CA VAL A 77 22.05 -6.13 -3.10
C VAL A 77 20.94 -5.34 -2.42
N ILE A 78 19.96 -4.95 -3.23
CA ILE A 78 18.75 -4.29 -2.74
C ILE A 78 17.67 -5.35 -2.62
N GLU A 79 17.20 -5.57 -1.40
CA GLU A 79 16.05 -6.43 -1.13
C GLU A 79 14.79 -5.58 -1.20
N GLU A 80 13.91 -5.91 -2.13
CA GLU A 80 12.69 -5.16 -2.40
C GLU A 80 11.47 -6.07 -2.37
N LEU A 81 10.37 -5.50 -1.91
CA LEU A 81 9.07 -6.15 -1.93
C LEU A 81 8.12 -5.34 -2.78
N GLN A 82 7.37 -6.04 -3.61
CA GLN A 82 6.34 -5.45 -4.45
C GLN A 82 4.96 -5.71 -3.86
N ALA A 83 4.14 -4.69 -3.85
CA ALA A 83 2.76 -4.75 -3.42
C ALA A 83 1.88 -3.90 -4.34
N VAL A 84 0.58 -4.20 -4.36
CA VAL A 84 -0.41 -3.34 -5.01
C VAL A 84 -1.11 -2.53 -3.94
N GLY A 85 -1.28 -1.24 -4.19
CA GLY A 85 -1.95 -0.31 -3.30
C GLY A 85 -2.93 0.58 -4.04
N THR A 86 -3.62 1.42 -3.28
CA THR A 86 -4.56 2.42 -3.79
C THR A 86 -4.12 3.80 -3.33
N LEU A 87 -4.06 4.74 -4.26
CA LEU A 87 -3.77 6.14 -3.96
C LEU A 87 -4.95 6.80 -3.26
N ARG A 88 -4.66 7.59 -2.24
CA ARG A 88 -5.61 8.41 -1.51
C ARG A 88 -5.12 9.85 -1.42
N SER A 89 -6.04 10.77 -1.28
CA SER A 89 -5.71 12.16 -0.97
C SER A 89 -5.03 12.25 0.39
N ASN A 90 -4.22 13.27 0.58
CA ASN A 90 -3.70 13.61 1.91
C ASN A 90 -4.84 13.95 2.87
N GLN A 91 -5.79 14.76 2.40
CA GLN A 91 -7.05 15.07 3.08
C GLN A 91 -8.19 15.04 2.06
N SER A 92 -9.34 14.52 2.48
CA SER A 92 -10.56 14.43 1.67
C SER A 92 -11.77 14.74 2.57
N VAL A 93 -12.66 15.60 2.12
CA VAL A 93 -13.88 15.90 2.81
C VAL A 93 -15.01 16.17 1.82
N VAL A 94 -16.19 15.65 2.12
CA VAL A 94 -17.42 16.06 1.46
C VAL A 94 -18.05 17.16 2.30
N LEU A 95 -18.16 18.35 1.73
CA LEU A 95 -18.77 19.49 2.40
C LEU A 95 -20.29 19.32 2.44
N ARG A 96 -20.84 19.55 3.63
CA ARG A 96 -22.27 19.50 3.93
C ARG A 96 -22.67 20.74 4.70
N PRO A 97 -23.87 21.30 4.46
CA PRO A 97 -24.36 22.39 5.30
C PRO A 97 -24.71 21.85 6.70
N GLU A 98 -24.53 22.67 7.72
CA GLU A 98 -24.93 22.36 9.09
C GLU A 98 -26.35 22.89 9.41
N VAL A 99 -26.94 23.60 8.45
CA VAL A 99 -28.27 24.22 8.58
C VAL A 99 -28.99 24.16 7.24
N THR A 100 -30.31 24.08 7.30
CA THR A 100 -31.14 24.16 6.10
C THR A 100 -31.16 25.57 5.57
N GLY A 101 -31.02 25.75 4.26
CA GLY A 101 -31.08 27.07 3.62
C GLY A 101 -31.16 26.96 2.08
N ARG A 102 -31.43 28.08 1.44
CA ARG A 102 -31.40 28.24 -0.02
C ARG A 102 -29.98 28.64 -0.44
N VAL A 103 -29.44 28.03 -1.46
CA VAL A 103 -28.15 28.39 -2.08
C VAL A 103 -28.32 29.77 -2.74
N ALA A 104 -27.66 30.80 -2.22
CA ALA A 104 -27.64 32.15 -2.76
C ALA A 104 -26.48 32.38 -3.73
N SER A 105 -25.32 31.80 -3.44
CA SER A 105 -24.12 32.01 -4.27
C SER A 105 -23.19 30.80 -4.26
N ILE A 106 -22.45 30.63 -5.35
CA ILE A 106 -21.39 29.62 -5.49
C ILE A 106 -20.12 30.37 -5.93
N GLY A 107 -19.07 30.29 -5.11
CA GLY A 107 -17.80 31.04 -5.25
C GLY A 107 -16.67 30.26 -5.91
N PHE A 108 -16.94 29.17 -6.63
CA PHE A 108 -15.95 28.34 -7.28
C PHE A 108 -16.45 27.77 -8.60
N ARG A 109 -15.52 27.21 -9.40
CA ARG A 109 -15.82 26.39 -10.58
C ARG A 109 -15.45 24.95 -10.29
N ASP A 110 -16.16 24.00 -10.89
CA ASP A 110 -15.86 22.57 -10.78
C ASP A 110 -14.41 22.30 -11.22
N GLY A 111 -13.67 21.55 -10.42
CA GLY A 111 -12.25 21.26 -10.63
C GLY A 111 -11.27 22.37 -10.25
N GLN A 112 -11.74 23.49 -9.70
CA GLN A 112 -10.88 24.61 -9.33
C GLN A 112 -10.04 24.32 -8.09
N VAL A 113 -8.80 24.86 -8.08
CA VAL A 113 -7.97 24.92 -6.87
C VAL A 113 -8.51 26.01 -5.95
N VAL A 114 -8.72 25.68 -4.68
CA VAL A 114 -9.23 26.61 -3.66
C VAL A 114 -8.28 26.66 -2.47
N LYS A 115 -8.31 27.78 -1.73
CA LYS A 115 -7.51 27.99 -0.53
C LYS A 115 -8.35 27.80 0.72
N GLN A 116 -7.72 27.42 1.81
CA GLN A 116 -8.37 27.38 3.13
C GLN A 116 -9.05 28.70 3.46
N GLY A 117 -10.29 28.63 3.98
CA GLY A 117 -11.11 29.80 4.31
C GLY A 117 -11.83 30.47 3.13
N GLN A 118 -11.56 30.04 1.88
CA GLN A 118 -12.27 30.56 0.71
C GLN A 118 -13.75 30.19 0.79
N LEU A 119 -14.64 31.18 0.56
CA LEU A 119 -16.08 30.94 0.49
C LEU A 119 -16.38 30.11 -0.75
N LEU A 120 -17.03 28.97 -0.56
CA LEU A 120 -17.43 28.06 -1.64
C LEU A 120 -18.91 28.18 -1.94
N ILE A 121 -19.75 28.10 -0.93
CA ILE A 121 -21.20 28.22 -1.08
C ILE A 121 -21.72 29.15 0.01
N GLY A 122 -22.49 30.15 -0.39
CA GLY A 122 -23.23 31.01 0.48
C GLY A 122 -24.73 30.64 0.46
N LEU A 123 -25.30 30.38 1.62
CA LEU A 123 -26.73 30.23 1.77
C LEU A 123 -27.36 31.62 1.97
N ASP A 124 -28.66 31.75 1.72
CA ASP A 124 -29.40 32.95 1.98
C ASP A 124 -29.39 33.27 3.49
N ALA A 125 -28.64 34.29 3.84
CA ALA A 125 -28.38 34.70 5.22
C ALA A 125 -29.20 35.92 5.66
N SER A 126 -30.12 36.42 4.81
CA SER A 126 -30.84 37.67 5.04
C SER A 126 -31.51 37.73 6.41
N LEU A 127 -32.18 36.67 6.84
CA LEU A 127 -32.81 36.58 8.15
C LEU A 127 -31.79 36.60 9.30
N ASN A 128 -30.69 35.81 9.14
CA ASN A 128 -29.65 35.73 10.17
C ASN A 128 -28.86 37.03 10.29
N GLU A 129 -28.66 37.77 9.21
CA GLU A 129 -28.06 39.11 9.23
C GLU A 129 -28.95 40.10 9.99
N ALA A 130 -30.27 40.03 9.78
CA ALA A 130 -31.21 40.85 10.54
C ALA A 130 -31.22 40.48 12.03
N GLU A 131 -31.15 39.18 12.39
CA GLU A 131 -31.04 38.73 13.80
C GLU A 131 -29.77 39.26 14.47
N VAL A 132 -28.62 39.23 13.76
CA VAL A 132 -27.36 39.80 14.26
C VAL A 132 -27.47 41.31 14.46
N ALA A 133 -28.08 42.02 13.49
CA ALA A 133 -28.30 43.47 13.61
C ALA A 133 -29.16 43.80 14.80
N GLN A 134 -30.28 43.10 15.02
CA GLN A 134 -31.14 43.24 16.17
C GLN A 134 -30.39 43.01 17.49
N ALA A 135 -29.71 41.85 17.64
CA ALA A 135 -28.99 41.52 18.87
C ALA A 135 -27.87 42.52 19.18
N ARG A 136 -27.24 43.08 18.15
CA ARG A 136 -26.23 44.14 18.30
C ARG A 136 -26.86 45.42 18.86
N ALA A 137 -27.98 45.86 18.33
CA ALA A 137 -28.66 47.04 18.79
C ALA A 137 -29.18 46.91 20.26
N GLU A 138 -29.69 45.71 20.61
CA GLU A 138 -30.08 45.39 22.01
C GLU A 138 -28.87 45.48 22.96
N LEU A 139 -27.72 44.95 22.58
CA LEU A 139 -26.48 45.02 23.37
C LEU A 139 -25.96 46.46 23.49
N GLU A 140 -25.99 47.25 22.43
CA GLU A 140 -25.61 48.67 22.46
C GLU A 140 -26.47 49.47 23.43
N LEU A 141 -27.80 49.23 23.41
CA LEU A 141 -28.73 49.85 24.36
C LEU A 141 -28.41 49.46 25.81
N ALA A 142 -28.13 48.17 26.06
CA ALA A 142 -27.76 47.67 27.39
C ALA A 142 -26.45 48.30 27.89
N ASN A 143 -25.44 48.39 27.01
CA ASN A 143 -24.17 49.04 27.34
C ASN A 143 -24.37 50.55 27.70
N ALA A 144 -25.20 51.26 26.93
CA ALA A 144 -25.53 52.65 27.23
C ALA A 144 -26.26 52.80 28.60
N ASN A 145 -27.14 51.84 28.90
CA ASN A 145 -27.84 51.79 30.19
C ASN A 145 -26.87 51.49 31.33
N LEU A 146 -26.00 50.50 31.18
CA LEU A 146 -24.96 50.17 32.18
C LEU A 146 -24.07 51.38 32.46
N LYS A 147 -23.59 52.07 31.42
CA LYS A 147 -22.78 53.28 31.56
C LYS A 147 -23.51 54.34 32.36
N ARG A 148 -24.77 54.59 32.05
CA ARG A 148 -25.63 55.58 32.79
C ARG A 148 -25.81 55.13 34.22
N THR A 149 -26.12 53.89 34.50
CA THR A 149 -26.28 53.34 35.84
C THR A 149 -25.00 53.43 36.66
N ALA A 150 -23.85 53.13 36.05
CA ALA A 150 -22.50 53.24 36.66
C ALA A 150 -22.21 54.71 37.02
N ASP A 151 -22.49 55.67 36.12
CA ASP A 151 -22.32 57.10 36.37
C ASP A 151 -23.24 57.59 37.53
N LEU A 152 -24.49 57.09 37.68
CA LEU A 152 -25.37 57.37 38.78
C LEU A 152 -24.95 56.70 40.09
N ALA A 153 -24.44 55.45 40.02
CA ALA A 153 -23.95 54.74 41.19
C ALA A 153 -22.68 55.41 41.77
N SER A 154 -21.80 55.96 40.95
CA SER A 154 -20.64 56.71 41.40
C SER A 154 -20.99 58.03 42.15
N LYS A 155 -22.21 58.47 42.01
CA LYS A 155 -22.79 59.65 42.68
C LYS A 155 -23.78 59.29 43.78
N ASP A 156 -23.88 58.03 44.20
CA ASP A 156 -24.77 57.46 45.22
C ASP A 156 -26.26 57.61 44.88
N PHE A 157 -26.65 57.83 43.61
CA PHE A 157 -28.04 57.95 43.19
C PHE A 157 -28.79 56.66 42.96
N VAL A 158 -28.04 55.56 42.82
CA VAL A 158 -28.57 54.17 42.61
C VAL A 158 -27.80 53.18 43.45
N SER A 159 -28.45 52.06 43.79
CA SER A 159 -27.78 50.96 44.53
C SER A 159 -26.78 50.15 43.69
N SER A 160 -25.81 49.48 44.33
CA SER A 160 -24.91 48.53 43.71
C SER A 160 -25.63 47.39 43.00
N SER A 161 -26.78 46.97 43.59
CA SER A 161 -27.64 45.93 42.98
C SER A 161 -28.21 46.33 41.61
N ALA A 162 -28.51 47.64 41.44
CA ALA A 162 -28.97 48.18 40.15
C ALA A 162 -27.83 48.09 39.07
N GLN A 163 -26.60 48.40 39.47
CA GLN A 163 -25.43 48.28 38.62
C GLN A 163 -25.17 46.83 38.26
N ASP A 164 -25.20 45.90 39.24
CA ASP A 164 -25.02 44.47 39.02
C ASP A 164 -26.10 43.92 38.08
N THR A 165 -27.34 44.39 38.19
CA THR A 165 -28.42 44.00 37.28
C THR A 165 -28.16 44.49 35.85
N ALA A 166 -27.73 45.76 35.69
CA ALA A 166 -27.39 46.30 34.38
C ALA A 166 -26.20 45.56 33.75
N GLN A 167 -25.17 45.23 34.54
CA GLN A 167 -24.03 44.46 34.12
C GLN A 167 -24.44 43.05 33.68
N SER A 168 -25.27 42.36 34.44
CA SER A 168 -25.79 41.04 34.12
C SER A 168 -26.59 41.05 32.81
N ASN A 169 -27.40 42.10 32.59
CA ASN A 169 -28.14 42.25 31.33
C ASN A 169 -27.20 42.41 30.10
N VAL A 170 -26.13 43.18 30.22
CA VAL A 170 -25.09 43.27 29.16
C VAL A 170 -24.50 41.90 28.86
N THR A 171 -24.17 41.12 29.89
CA THR A 171 -23.61 39.79 29.73
C THR A 171 -24.57 38.84 28.98
N VAL A 172 -25.86 38.87 29.31
CA VAL A 172 -26.91 38.07 28.65
C VAL A 172 -27.06 38.47 27.18
N LEU A 173 -27.09 39.77 26.87
CA LEU A 173 -27.25 40.25 25.49
C LEU A 173 -25.99 40.07 24.65
N ALA A 174 -24.80 40.13 25.26
CA ALA A 174 -23.55 39.73 24.59
C ALA A 174 -23.57 38.27 24.18
N ALA A 175 -24.03 37.37 25.05
CA ALA A 175 -24.18 35.96 24.73
C ALA A 175 -25.22 35.73 23.61
N ARG A 176 -26.31 36.50 23.59
CA ARG A 176 -27.32 36.44 22.52
C ARG A 176 -26.74 36.88 21.17
N LEU A 177 -25.96 37.96 21.14
CA LEU A 177 -25.26 38.40 19.93
C LEU A 177 -24.29 37.32 19.41
N GLN A 178 -23.51 36.72 20.30
CA GLN A 178 -22.61 35.63 19.93
C GLN A 178 -23.36 34.44 19.33
N LEU A 179 -24.52 34.08 19.88
CA LEU A 179 -25.35 33.00 19.31
C LEU A 179 -25.84 33.34 17.89
N ALA A 180 -26.35 34.59 17.69
CA ALA A 180 -26.79 35.03 16.36
C ALA A 180 -25.63 35.03 15.34
N GLN A 181 -24.46 35.50 15.74
CA GLN A 181 -23.26 35.46 14.90
C GLN A 181 -22.85 34.03 14.54
N ALA A 182 -22.90 33.07 15.48
CA ALA A 182 -22.61 31.68 15.22
C ALA A 182 -23.59 31.06 14.21
N ARG A 183 -24.87 31.40 14.28
CA ARG A 183 -25.90 31.00 13.31
C ARG A 183 -25.60 31.55 11.91
N LEU A 184 -25.26 32.83 11.83
CA LEU A 184 -24.90 33.52 10.60
C LEU A 184 -23.64 32.87 9.98
N ALA A 185 -22.63 32.52 10.77
CA ALA A 185 -21.43 31.88 10.29
C ALA A 185 -21.71 30.54 9.60
N LYS A 186 -22.71 29.78 10.06
CA LYS A 186 -23.12 28.49 9.44
C LYS A 186 -23.77 28.65 8.06
N MET A 187 -24.19 29.87 7.68
CA MET A 187 -24.69 30.17 6.33
C MET A 187 -23.57 30.23 5.29
N ARG A 188 -22.32 30.23 5.72
CA ARG A 188 -21.13 30.33 4.83
C ARG A 188 -20.34 29.05 4.88
N ILE A 189 -20.36 28.29 3.79
CA ILE A 189 -19.60 27.06 3.64
C ILE A 189 -18.26 27.41 3.00
N VAL A 190 -17.17 27.25 3.77
CA VAL A 190 -15.80 27.59 3.39
C VAL A 190 -14.95 26.34 3.23
N ALA A 191 -13.85 26.43 2.46
CA ALA A 191 -12.88 25.38 2.33
C ALA A 191 -12.11 25.16 3.66
N PRO A 192 -12.08 23.94 4.22
CA PRO A 192 -11.39 23.66 5.49
C PRO A 192 -9.86 23.56 5.32
N PHE A 193 -9.37 23.29 4.11
CA PHE A 193 -7.95 23.21 3.73
C PHE A 193 -7.77 23.57 2.25
N ASP A 194 -6.52 23.75 1.84
CA ASP A 194 -6.16 23.97 0.43
C ASP A 194 -6.34 22.68 -0.37
N GLY A 195 -7.06 22.74 -1.49
CA GLY A 195 -7.30 21.54 -2.30
C GLY A 195 -7.95 21.84 -3.64
N VAL A 196 -8.37 20.78 -4.31
CA VAL A 196 -9.13 20.83 -5.55
C VAL A 196 -10.58 20.47 -5.23
N VAL A 197 -11.53 21.33 -5.61
CA VAL A 197 -12.95 21.01 -5.51
C VAL A 197 -13.35 20.05 -6.63
N GLY A 198 -14.20 19.10 -6.29
CA GLY A 198 -14.80 18.18 -7.25
C GLY A 198 -15.98 18.79 -8.02
N LEU A 199 -16.88 17.91 -8.46
CA LEU A 199 -18.11 18.32 -9.11
C LEU A 199 -19.15 18.71 -8.05
N ARG A 200 -19.80 19.82 -8.24
CA ARG A 200 -20.87 20.27 -7.34
C ARG A 200 -22.15 19.46 -7.56
N ALA A 201 -22.84 19.15 -6.48
CA ALA A 201 -24.12 18.45 -6.52
C ALA A 201 -25.33 19.40 -6.45
N VAL A 202 -25.10 20.74 -6.38
CA VAL A 202 -26.15 21.73 -6.13
C VAL A 202 -26.01 22.93 -7.06
N SER A 203 -27.12 23.65 -7.25
CA SER A 203 -27.23 24.86 -8.08
C SER A 203 -27.73 26.05 -7.25
N ILE A 204 -27.47 27.26 -7.75
CA ILE A 204 -28.02 28.48 -7.16
C ILE A 204 -29.56 28.42 -7.19
N GLY A 205 -30.20 28.69 -6.09
CA GLY A 205 -31.65 28.62 -5.90
C GLY A 205 -32.14 27.32 -5.26
N ASP A 206 -31.32 26.26 -5.24
CA ASP A 206 -31.68 25.00 -4.58
C ASP A 206 -31.84 25.20 -3.06
N VAL A 207 -32.78 24.47 -2.49
CA VAL A 207 -32.93 24.36 -1.05
C VAL A 207 -32.23 23.12 -0.54
N VAL A 208 -31.18 23.33 0.22
CA VAL A 208 -30.37 22.25 0.83
C VAL A 208 -30.74 22.05 2.29
N LYS A 209 -30.76 20.80 2.72
CA LYS A 209 -31.00 20.43 4.12
C LYS A 209 -29.67 20.14 4.80
N ASP A 210 -29.67 20.16 6.12
CA ASP A 210 -28.58 19.67 6.94
C ASP A 210 -28.13 18.27 6.48
N GLY A 211 -26.80 18.07 6.34
CA GLY A 211 -26.21 16.81 5.92
C GLY A 211 -26.25 16.51 4.41
N THR A 212 -26.84 17.38 3.56
CA THR A 212 -26.84 17.19 2.09
C THR A 212 -25.42 17.34 1.53
N ASP A 213 -24.97 16.41 0.69
CA ASP A 213 -23.67 16.51 0.01
C ASP A 213 -23.69 17.66 -0.99
N LEU A 214 -22.77 18.60 -0.85
CA LEU A 214 -22.65 19.78 -1.72
C LEU A 214 -21.54 19.64 -2.74
N VAL A 215 -20.33 19.39 -2.27
CA VAL A 215 -19.11 19.24 -3.07
C VAL A 215 -18.05 18.55 -2.25
N ASN A 216 -17.18 17.76 -2.89
CA ASN A 216 -15.99 17.22 -2.25
C ASN A 216 -14.77 18.12 -2.49
N ILE A 217 -13.84 18.13 -1.54
CA ILE A 217 -12.53 18.77 -1.64
C ILE A 217 -11.47 17.74 -1.37
N GLU A 218 -10.44 17.73 -2.22
CA GLU A 218 -9.33 16.79 -2.16
C GLU A 218 -7.99 17.53 -2.12
N ASP A 219 -7.16 17.30 -1.11
CA ASP A 219 -5.76 17.72 -1.14
C ASP A 219 -4.95 16.67 -1.93
N VAL A 220 -4.68 17.01 -3.19
CA VAL A 220 -3.96 16.14 -4.13
C VAL A 220 -2.50 16.53 -4.34
N ARG A 221 -1.98 17.53 -3.62
CA ARG A 221 -0.57 17.96 -3.72
C ARG A 221 0.39 16.91 -3.20
N ARG A 222 -0.03 16.21 -2.17
CA ARG A 222 0.61 15.01 -1.63
C ARG A 222 -0.43 13.92 -1.62
N LEU A 223 -0.02 12.73 -2.01
CA LEU A 223 -0.89 11.57 -1.98
C LEU A 223 -0.38 10.56 -0.98
N LYS A 224 -1.25 9.76 -0.48
CA LYS A 224 -0.96 8.58 0.33
C LYS A 224 -1.25 7.35 -0.52
N VAL A 225 -0.44 6.32 -0.37
CA VAL A 225 -0.72 5.01 -0.93
C VAL A 225 -0.89 4.03 0.20
N ASP A 226 -2.05 3.39 0.25
CA ASP A 226 -2.34 2.32 1.20
C ASP A 226 -2.12 0.98 0.50
N PHE A 227 -1.26 0.13 1.05
CA PHE A 227 -0.91 -1.17 0.49
C PHE A 227 -0.70 -2.20 1.60
N ARG A 228 -0.70 -3.48 1.22
CA ARG A 228 -0.57 -4.59 2.17
C ARG A 228 0.69 -5.38 1.91
N LEU A 229 1.36 -5.74 2.99
CA LEU A 229 2.57 -6.57 2.96
C LEU A 229 2.38 -7.80 3.87
N PRO A 230 3.03 -8.93 3.57
CA PRO A 230 2.98 -10.12 4.44
C PRO A 230 3.54 -9.84 5.84
N GLU A 231 2.96 -10.42 6.89
CA GLU A 231 3.37 -10.20 8.30
C GLU A 231 4.83 -10.56 8.57
N ARG A 232 5.39 -11.52 7.83
CA ARG A 232 6.78 -12.01 8.01
C ARG A 232 7.85 -10.92 7.90
N ILE A 233 7.52 -9.79 7.25
CA ILE A 233 8.48 -8.69 7.06
C ILE A 233 8.35 -7.59 8.10
N PHE A 234 7.46 -7.76 9.09
CA PHE A 234 7.19 -6.74 10.12
C PHE A 234 8.46 -6.23 10.80
N THR A 235 9.40 -7.13 11.12
CA THR A 235 10.66 -6.78 11.80
C THR A 235 11.62 -5.98 10.92
N GLN A 236 11.47 -6.03 9.60
CA GLN A 236 12.32 -5.34 8.62
C GLN A 236 11.72 -3.99 8.18
N LEU A 237 10.42 -3.79 8.44
CA LEU A 237 9.71 -2.59 8.03
C LEU A 237 9.83 -1.48 9.07
N LYS A 238 10.17 -0.28 8.61
CA LYS A 238 10.30 0.92 9.46
C LYS A 238 9.63 2.12 8.80
N VAL A 239 9.09 3.00 9.64
CA VAL A 239 8.64 4.33 9.20
C VAL A 239 9.84 5.10 8.63
N GLY A 240 9.62 5.83 7.54
CA GLY A 240 10.65 6.57 6.82
C GLY A 240 11.38 5.77 5.74
N GLN A 241 11.17 4.45 5.61
CA GLN A 241 11.75 3.66 4.53
C GLN A 241 11.35 4.20 3.15
N PRO A 242 12.29 4.20 2.18
CA PRO A 242 11.99 4.65 0.84
C PRO A 242 11.06 3.63 0.14
N VAL A 243 10.11 4.18 -0.61
CA VAL A 243 9.24 3.42 -1.51
C VAL A 243 9.27 4.05 -2.89
N GLU A 244 9.19 3.21 -3.90
CA GLU A 244 8.99 3.61 -5.28
C GLU A 244 7.58 3.22 -5.70
N VAL A 245 6.86 4.17 -6.27
CA VAL A 245 5.46 3.97 -6.69
C VAL A 245 5.35 4.20 -8.18
N THR A 246 4.73 3.25 -8.86
CA THR A 246 4.39 3.34 -10.29
C THR A 246 2.91 3.10 -10.48
N THR A 247 2.33 3.72 -11.51
CA THR A 247 0.91 3.53 -11.85
C THR A 247 0.75 3.32 -13.34
N ASP A 248 -0.16 2.46 -13.74
CA ASP A 248 -0.45 2.21 -15.15
C ASP A 248 -1.11 3.43 -15.83
N ALA A 249 -1.73 4.31 -15.03
CA ALA A 249 -2.33 5.55 -15.52
C ALA A 249 -1.29 6.59 -16.03
N VAL A 250 -0.02 6.47 -15.58
CA VAL A 250 1.09 7.34 -15.97
C VAL A 250 2.30 6.48 -16.33
N PRO A 251 2.30 5.86 -17.53
CA PRO A 251 3.36 4.94 -17.92
C PRO A 251 4.73 5.59 -17.90
N GLY A 252 5.74 4.85 -17.41
CA GLY A 252 7.14 5.30 -17.35
C GLY A 252 7.47 6.27 -16.22
N ALA A 253 6.49 6.83 -15.51
CA ALA A 253 6.76 7.68 -14.37
C ALA A 253 7.01 6.85 -13.10
N ARG A 254 8.03 7.23 -12.33
CA ARG A 254 8.37 6.66 -11.03
C ARG A 254 8.31 7.76 -9.98
N TYR A 255 7.52 7.53 -8.96
CA TYR A 255 7.34 8.48 -7.87
C TYR A 255 8.01 7.93 -6.61
N SER A 256 8.92 8.71 -6.05
CA SER A 256 9.60 8.34 -4.80
C SER A 256 8.81 8.86 -3.62
N GLY A 257 8.55 7.97 -2.67
CA GLY A 257 7.86 8.28 -1.42
C GLY A 257 8.57 7.67 -0.23
N ARG A 258 7.94 7.77 0.94
CA ARG A 258 8.41 7.16 2.18
C ARG A 258 7.26 6.53 2.94
N VAL A 259 7.54 5.45 3.65
CA VAL A 259 6.59 4.86 4.60
C VAL A 259 6.27 5.90 5.68
N ASP A 260 5.00 6.29 5.76
CA ASP A 260 4.47 7.27 6.71
C ASP A 260 3.97 6.59 7.99
N ALA A 261 3.23 5.50 7.83
CA ALA A 261 2.66 4.78 8.96
C ALA A 261 2.53 3.29 8.67
N ILE A 262 2.61 2.50 9.72
CA ILE A 262 2.38 1.07 9.73
C ILE A 262 1.21 0.80 10.68
N ASN A 263 0.17 0.14 10.22
CA ASN A 263 -0.97 -0.20 11.05
C ASN A 263 -0.50 -1.16 12.16
N PRO A 264 -0.70 -0.84 13.46
CA PRO A 264 -0.31 -1.73 14.56
C PRO A 264 -1.12 -3.03 14.59
N ARG A 265 -2.24 -3.09 13.88
CA ARG A 265 -3.11 -4.27 13.80
C ARG A 265 -2.78 -5.07 12.54
N ILE A 266 -2.50 -6.36 12.72
CA ILE A 266 -2.36 -7.32 11.62
C ILE A 266 -3.76 -7.82 11.23
N ASP A 267 -4.04 -7.86 9.94
CA ASP A 267 -5.24 -8.51 9.41
C ASP A 267 -5.07 -10.03 9.51
N ALA A 268 -5.83 -10.63 10.44
CA ALA A 268 -5.76 -12.07 10.70
C ALA A 268 -6.26 -12.92 9.52
N ALA A 269 -7.21 -12.42 8.71
CA ALA A 269 -7.74 -13.14 7.56
C ALA A 269 -6.71 -13.24 6.42
N GLY A 270 -6.00 -12.14 6.15
CA GLY A 270 -4.98 -12.07 5.10
C GLY A 270 -3.55 -12.24 5.58
N ARG A 271 -3.30 -12.41 6.90
CA ARG A 271 -1.96 -12.39 7.50
C ARG A 271 -1.10 -11.30 6.91
N SER A 272 -1.67 -10.11 6.83
CA SER A 272 -1.08 -8.98 6.16
C SER A 272 -1.04 -7.75 7.06
N LEU A 273 -0.02 -6.95 6.83
CA LEU A 273 0.22 -5.68 7.48
C LEU A 273 -0.21 -4.56 6.53
N GLU A 274 -1.07 -3.68 6.97
CA GLU A 274 -1.45 -2.50 6.20
C GLU A 274 -0.43 -1.40 6.44
N VAL A 275 0.09 -0.85 5.35
CA VAL A 275 1.15 0.15 5.35
C VAL A 275 0.68 1.35 4.54
N ARG A 276 0.99 2.53 5.02
CA ARG A 276 0.77 3.79 4.32
C ARG A 276 2.11 4.43 3.99
N ALA A 277 2.27 4.84 2.76
CA ALA A 277 3.38 5.70 2.36
C ALA A 277 2.88 7.02 1.80
N GLU A 278 3.64 8.08 2.01
CA GLU A 278 3.38 9.41 1.46
C GLU A 278 4.30 9.66 0.28
N LEU A 279 3.75 10.28 -0.78
CA LEU A 279 4.49 10.65 -1.98
C LEU A 279 4.04 12.03 -2.49
N PRO A 280 4.97 12.86 -3.00
CA PRO A 280 4.64 14.12 -3.62
C PRO A 280 3.98 13.89 -5.00
N ASN A 281 2.98 14.72 -5.32
CA ASN A 281 2.32 14.74 -6.62
C ASN A 281 2.52 16.12 -7.28
N THR A 282 3.80 16.45 -7.51
CA THR A 282 4.18 17.79 -8.00
C THR A 282 3.71 18.06 -9.42
N ASP A 283 3.60 17.03 -10.23
CA ASP A 283 3.11 17.11 -11.61
C ASP A 283 1.57 17.07 -11.71
N GLY A 284 0.87 16.78 -10.61
CA GLY A 284 -0.58 16.71 -10.53
C GLY A 284 -1.23 15.61 -11.37
N ARG A 285 -0.43 14.65 -11.89
CA ARG A 285 -0.91 13.61 -12.80
C ARG A 285 -1.55 12.43 -12.06
N MET A 286 -1.16 12.18 -10.83
CA MET A 286 -1.77 11.15 -10.01
C MET A 286 -3.08 11.64 -9.40
N ARG A 287 -4.07 10.74 -9.29
CA ARG A 287 -5.38 11.01 -8.71
C ARG A 287 -5.70 10.01 -7.60
N PRO A 288 -6.42 10.43 -6.55
CA PRO A 288 -7.00 9.51 -5.57
C PRO A 288 -7.86 8.45 -6.26
N GLY A 289 -7.85 7.23 -5.75
CA GLY A 289 -8.56 6.09 -6.34
C GLY A 289 -7.78 5.31 -7.38
N MET A 290 -6.66 5.81 -7.89
CA MET A 290 -5.82 5.05 -8.83
C MET A 290 -5.13 3.89 -8.11
N PHE A 291 -4.98 2.77 -8.82
CA PHE A 291 -4.12 1.67 -8.41
C PHE A 291 -2.65 2.01 -8.64
N ALA A 292 -1.82 1.57 -7.74
CA ALA A 292 -0.39 1.79 -7.80
C ALA A 292 0.37 0.52 -7.42
N ARG A 293 1.48 0.24 -8.12
CA ARG A 293 2.47 -0.75 -7.70
C ARG A 293 3.49 -0.06 -6.82
N VAL A 294 3.62 -0.57 -5.62
CA VAL A 294 4.53 -0.05 -4.61
C VAL A 294 5.69 -1.03 -4.46
N ARG A 295 6.91 -0.52 -4.59
CA ARG A 295 8.14 -1.23 -4.34
C ARG A 295 8.76 -0.67 -3.06
N VAL A 296 8.81 -1.49 -2.02
CA VAL A 296 9.38 -1.13 -0.72
C VAL A 296 10.78 -1.70 -0.62
N ILE A 297 11.76 -0.86 -0.33
CA ILE A 297 13.15 -1.29 -0.10
C ILE A 297 13.27 -1.71 1.36
N VAL A 298 13.40 -3.02 1.62
CA VAL A 298 13.48 -3.59 2.97
C VAL A 298 14.90 -3.85 3.43
N GLY A 299 15.86 -3.97 2.49
CA GLY A 299 17.27 -4.13 2.77
C GLY A 299 18.13 -3.51 1.66
N ASP A 300 19.22 -2.89 2.05
CA ASP A 300 20.24 -2.36 1.13
C ASP A 300 21.61 -2.73 1.72
N ARG A 301 22.24 -3.75 1.13
CA ARG A 301 23.55 -4.25 1.57
C ARG A 301 24.56 -4.00 0.46
N ALA A 302 25.58 -3.23 0.78
CA ALA A 302 26.61 -2.85 -0.18
C ALA A 302 27.68 -3.93 -0.38
N ASP A 303 27.78 -4.88 0.54
CA ASP A 303 28.85 -5.85 0.69
C ASP A 303 28.40 -7.31 0.60
N ALA A 304 27.26 -7.56 -0.02
CA ALA A 304 26.75 -8.92 -0.22
C ALA A 304 27.68 -9.74 -1.13
N LEU A 305 27.98 -10.97 -0.74
CA LEU A 305 28.79 -11.91 -1.50
C LEU A 305 27.88 -12.85 -2.28
N MET A 306 27.83 -12.68 -3.59
CA MET A 306 26.94 -13.44 -4.47
C MET A 306 27.71 -14.50 -5.24
N VAL A 307 27.10 -15.70 -5.37
CA VAL A 307 27.58 -16.80 -6.21
C VAL A 307 26.48 -17.28 -7.14
N PRO A 308 26.80 -17.85 -8.30
CA PRO A 308 25.83 -18.59 -9.10
C PRO A 308 25.20 -19.74 -8.28
N GLU A 309 23.89 -19.98 -8.46
CA GLU A 309 23.16 -21.02 -7.70
C GLU A 309 23.78 -22.42 -7.90
N GLU A 310 24.39 -22.67 -9.04
CA GLU A 310 25.10 -23.92 -9.36
C GLU A 310 26.34 -24.19 -8.47
N ALA A 311 26.91 -23.16 -7.85
CA ALA A 311 28.00 -23.27 -6.89
C ALA A 311 27.56 -23.84 -5.53
N VAL A 312 26.28 -23.86 -5.25
CA VAL A 312 25.74 -24.31 -3.97
C VAL A 312 25.32 -25.75 -4.03
N VAL A 313 25.87 -26.55 -3.14
CA VAL A 313 25.61 -28.00 -3.04
C VAL A 313 24.72 -28.25 -1.82
N PRO A 314 23.46 -28.68 -2.01
CA PRO A 314 22.62 -29.10 -0.89
C PRO A 314 23.06 -30.50 -0.38
N LEU A 315 23.19 -30.66 0.92
CA LEU A 315 23.46 -31.93 1.57
C LEU A 315 22.66 -32.06 2.85
N GLY A 316 21.58 -32.84 2.82
CA GLY A 316 20.58 -32.90 3.87
C GLY A 316 19.92 -31.55 4.03
N ASP A 317 19.84 -31.04 5.28
CA ASP A 317 19.23 -29.74 5.61
C ASP A 317 20.21 -28.55 5.51
N ASN A 318 21.46 -28.80 5.08
CA ASN A 318 22.50 -27.79 5.03
C ASN A 318 22.95 -27.50 3.60
N PHE A 319 23.46 -26.28 3.39
CA PHE A 319 24.04 -25.86 2.14
C PHE A 319 25.56 -25.70 2.27
N TYR A 320 26.27 -26.09 1.25
CA TYR A 320 27.74 -26.06 1.19
C TYR A 320 28.20 -25.40 -0.09
N VAL A 321 29.35 -24.76 -0.01
CA VAL A 321 30.17 -24.37 -1.20
C VAL A 321 31.57 -24.99 -1.10
N PHE A 322 32.23 -25.13 -2.22
CA PHE A 322 33.63 -25.57 -2.24
C PHE A 322 34.55 -24.38 -2.50
N ARG A 323 35.34 -24.00 -1.50
CA ARG A 323 36.36 -22.96 -1.59
C ARG A 323 37.70 -23.56 -1.98
N VAL A 324 38.40 -22.94 -2.93
CA VAL A 324 39.73 -23.39 -3.35
C VAL A 324 40.80 -22.68 -2.51
N VAL A 325 41.56 -23.49 -1.75
CA VAL A 325 42.71 -23.06 -0.93
C VAL A 325 43.88 -24.01 -1.26
N ASP A 326 45.05 -23.48 -1.63
CA ASP A 326 46.26 -24.25 -1.96
C ASP A 326 45.96 -25.41 -2.93
N ASP A 327 45.25 -25.12 -4.03
CA ASP A 327 44.82 -26.07 -5.07
C ASP A 327 44.02 -27.30 -4.55
N LYS A 328 43.37 -27.13 -3.39
CA LYS A 328 42.45 -28.12 -2.81
C LYS A 328 41.07 -27.50 -2.62
N ALA A 329 40.04 -28.30 -2.85
CA ALA A 329 38.66 -27.89 -2.60
C ALA A 329 38.30 -28.16 -1.14
N GLN A 330 38.07 -27.12 -0.38
CA GLN A 330 37.60 -27.17 0.99
C GLN A 330 36.08 -26.97 1.04
N ARG A 331 35.37 -27.91 1.65
CA ARG A 331 33.93 -27.81 1.84
C ARG A 331 33.60 -26.86 2.98
N VAL A 332 32.83 -25.83 2.71
CA VAL A 332 32.42 -24.80 3.67
C VAL A 332 30.91 -24.81 3.78
N ALA A 333 30.39 -24.98 5.01
CA ALA A 333 28.97 -24.84 5.27
C ALA A 333 28.59 -23.37 5.24
N VAL A 334 27.49 -23.03 4.55
CA VAL A 334 27.04 -21.66 4.35
C VAL A 334 25.56 -21.52 4.61
N LYS A 335 25.17 -20.33 5.06
CA LYS A 335 23.78 -19.91 5.09
C LYS A 335 23.48 -19.09 3.85
N LEU A 336 22.34 -19.37 3.24
CA LEU A 336 21.91 -18.68 2.04
C LEU A 336 21.05 -17.46 2.41
N GLY A 337 21.31 -16.36 1.74
CA GLY A 337 20.53 -15.15 1.79
C GLY A 337 19.58 -15.01 0.60
N VAL A 338 19.54 -13.82 0.03
CA VAL A 338 18.68 -13.46 -1.10
C VAL A 338 19.11 -14.20 -2.36
N ARG A 339 18.10 -14.65 -3.13
CA ARG A 339 18.30 -15.24 -4.48
C ARG A 339 17.80 -14.24 -5.51
N ARG A 340 18.64 -13.95 -6.50
CA ARG A 340 18.30 -13.01 -7.58
C ARG A 340 19.04 -13.35 -8.86
N SER A 341 18.31 -13.40 -9.97
CA SER A 341 18.89 -13.58 -11.32
C SER A 341 19.86 -14.74 -11.45
N GLY A 342 19.55 -15.92 -10.88
CA GLY A 342 20.40 -17.10 -10.91
C GLY A 342 21.62 -17.05 -9.97
N GLN A 343 21.67 -16.08 -9.09
CA GLN A 343 22.67 -15.94 -8.03
C GLN A 343 22.03 -16.06 -6.65
N VAL A 344 22.84 -16.51 -5.70
CA VAL A 344 22.47 -16.61 -4.28
C VAL A 344 23.53 -15.96 -3.41
N GLU A 345 23.06 -15.24 -2.38
CA GLU A 345 23.92 -14.60 -1.39
C GLU A 345 24.41 -15.62 -0.36
N LEU A 346 25.69 -15.54 -0.02
CA LEU A 346 26.30 -16.27 1.07
C LEU A 346 26.46 -15.37 2.27
N LEU A 347 25.85 -15.76 3.41
CA LEU A 347 25.76 -14.91 4.61
C LEU A 347 26.90 -15.14 5.62
N ASP A 348 27.51 -16.34 5.62
CA ASP A 348 28.51 -16.70 6.61
C ASP A 348 29.64 -17.57 6.03
N ASN A 349 30.74 -17.70 6.80
CA ASN A 349 31.88 -18.58 6.55
C ASN A 349 32.66 -18.32 5.24
N VAL A 350 32.40 -17.22 4.53
CA VAL A 350 33.09 -16.80 3.32
C VAL A 350 33.59 -15.37 3.44
N LYS A 351 34.64 -15.04 2.69
CA LYS A 351 35.26 -13.71 2.69
C LYS A 351 35.33 -13.16 1.26
N PRO A 352 35.41 -11.84 1.11
CA PRO A 352 35.79 -11.23 -0.17
C PRO A 352 37.08 -11.88 -0.68
N ASP A 353 37.18 -12.01 -2.00
CA ASP A 353 38.27 -12.67 -2.74
C ASP A 353 38.39 -14.20 -2.60
N ASP A 354 37.55 -14.87 -1.80
CA ASP A 354 37.50 -16.35 -1.81
C ASP A 354 37.13 -16.84 -3.22
N ARG A 355 37.82 -17.90 -3.64
CA ARG A 355 37.59 -18.59 -4.92
C ARG A 355 36.63 -19.75 -4.69
N ILE A 356 35.41 -19.66 -5.21
CA ILE A 356 34.34 -20.65 -5.04
C ILE A 356 34.19 -21.43 -6.36
N VAL A 357 34.10 -22.74 -6.27
CA VAL A 357 33.88 -23.64 -7.42
C VAL A 357 32.45 -23.46 -7.93
N THR A 358 32.31 -23.15 -9.22
CA THR A 358 31.02 -22.97 -9.90
C THR A 358 30.67 -24.10 -10.85
N ALA A 359 31.66 -24.63 -11.57
CA ALA A 359 31.46 -25.75 -12.48
C ALA A 359 32.58 -26.79 -12.30
N GLY A 360 32.33 -28.02 -12.75
CA GLY A 360 33.25 -29.14 -12.57
C GLY A 360 32.84 -30.04 -11.41
N VAL A 361 31.56 -30.30 -11.24
CA VAL A 361 30.81 -30.88 -10.10
C VAL A 361 31.20 -32.31 -9.69
N ARG A 362 32.41 -32.76 -9.91
CA ARG A 362 32.90 -34.00 -9.32
C ARG A 362 33.76 -33.82 -8.08
N VAL A 363 33.74 -32.62 -7.49
CA VAL A 363 34.31 -32.42 -6.16
C VAL A 363 33.32 -33.01 -5.15
N GLN A 364 33.54 -34.29 -4.80
CA GLN A 364 32.66 -35.02 -3.88
C GLN A 364 33.22 -35.11 -2.45
N ARG A 365 34.49 -34.76 -2.28
CA ARG A 365 35.20 -34.95 -1.01
C ARG A 365 35.92 -33.66 -0.58
N ASP A 366 35.89 -33.41 0.69
CA ASP A 366 36.68 -32.36 1.33
C ASP A 366 38.20 -32.64 1.14
N GLY A 367 38.98 -31.59 0.85
CA GLY A 367 40.42 -31.70 0.62
C GLY A 367 40.82 -32.27 -0.73
N GLN A 368 39.92 -32.50 -1.68
CA GLN A 368 40.23 -33.05 -3.01
C GLN A 368 41.10 -32.06 -3.80
N PRO A 369 42.22 -32.54 -4.42
CA PRO A 369 43.05 -31.69 -5.25
C PRO A 369 42.28 -31.28 -6.52
N VAL A 370 42.31 -29.97 -6.82
CA VAL A 370 41.62 -29.36 -7.96
C VAL A 370 42.58 -28.59 -8.85
N ARG A 371 42.27 -28.52 -10.14
CA ARG A 371 42.98 -27.67 -11.10
C ARG A 371 42.01 -26.63 -11.65
N VAL A 372 42.26 -25.38 -11.38
CA VAL A 372 41.46 -24.27 -11.89
C VAL A 372 41.67 -24.13 -13.38
N LEU A 373 40.63 -24.33 -14.20
CA LEU A 373 40.65 -24.19 -15.65
C LEU A 373 40.47 -22.76 -16.14
N GLY A 374 39.74 -21.96 -15.38
CA GLY A 374 39.45 -20.57 -15.68
C GLY A 374 38.71 -19.89 -14.50
N GLU A 375 38.81 -18.57 -14.44
CA GLU A 375 38.02 -17.76 -13.55
C GLU A 375 36.78 -17.29 -14.35
N ALA A 376 35.61 -17.80 -14.00
CA ALA A 376 34.37 -17.34 -14.62
C ALA A 376 34.18 -15.82 -14.35
N PRO A 377 33.87 -15.01 -15.37
CA PRO A 377 33.60 -13.60 -15.11
C PRO A 377 32.45 -13.47 -14.11
N PRO A 378 32.54 -12.54 -13.17
CA PRO A 378 31.41 -12.29 -12.27
C PRO A 378 30.18 -12.04 -13.12
N ALA A 379 29.09 -12.79 -12.86
CA ALA A 379 27.86 -12.67 -13.63
C ALA A 379 27.38 -11.22 -13.55
N GLN A 380 27.35 -10.55 -14.69
CA GLN A 380 26.84 -9.19 -14.79
C GLN A 380 25.34 -9.23 -14.45
N PRO A 381 24.82 -8.27 -13.69
CA PRO A 381 23.38 -8.13 -13.50
C PRO A 381 22.75 -7.97 -14.89
N ALA A 382 21.76 -8.81 -15.18
CA ALA A 382 21.01 -8.71 -16.44
C ALA A 382 20.55 -7.26 -16.63
N PRO A 383 20.69 -6.68 -17.83
CA PRO A 383 20.21 -5.33 -18.09
C PRO A 383 18.73 -5.31 -17.74
N THR A 384 18.34 -4.37 -16.91
CA THR A 384 16.93 -4.04 -16.67
C THR A 384 16.31 -3.78 -18.03
N ALA A 385 15.47 -4.70 -18.49
CA ALA A 385 14.71 -4.53 -19.71
C ALA A 385 13.89 -3.25 -19.56
N SER A 386 14.31 -2.23 -20.30
CA SER A 386 13.53 -1.04 -20.56
C SER A 386 12.43 -1.44 -21.54
N GLN A 387 11.21 -1.64 -21.05
CA GLN A 387 9.97 -1.55 -21.80
C GLN A 387 8.97 -0.74 -21.01
#